data_9c5aacdc67bb1b886b39474b2e7617f4
#
_entry.id   9c5aacdc67bb1b886b39474b2e7617f4
#
_cell.length_a   1.000
_cell.length_b   1.000
_cell.length_c   1.000
_cell.angle_alpha   90.00
_cell.angle_beta   90.00
_cell.angle_gamma   90.00
#
_symmetry.space_group_name_H-M   'P 1'
#
loop_
_entity.id
_entity.type
_entity.pdbx_description
1 polymer ?
#
loop_
_entity_poly.entity_id
_entity_poly.type
_entity_poly.pdbx_seq_one_letter_code
_entity_poly.pdbx_strand_id
1 'polypeptide(L)'
;MDNFLKLKFRVESLMIVSLPIFMIISRFFLEFFLLIISFSFMVRVIKKNNYTIFKEYFSLFFLSLYVLLLLSFLFSDEKMNIISILLYFRFALYVFAILYFLKNEEHLLNYFLNTLLVLFFILFFDSLIQYIYGYNLIGLKIFETHRVTSFFGDEPILGSYIVKLFPFLLIFKEIINKNFKKTNYLITLAIFFSPIIIFLSGERSSVVLFFLMICYYLFFFIKTKKFKFIYFYVVFIILSTGTFLYNSDVYYDRYITQTMNSMFDKEARGNKFFLPKEYQDKNNFYLLSAQHQNFIYTGLNIFKENKLLGSGPKSFRYVCDNDNYKINEMSCNTHVHNYYLQALIETGLVGFVFIILTYLYIIYRSLKNFIKMLKGKFFSITEVIILGFYFTQLWPLMQTGSIFNNWNSIVLFLPIAFFLFFKEKKMKSINLVKPSKKKNILCF
;
A
#
# COMPACT_ATOMS: atom_id res chain seq x y z
N MET A 1 -8.15 -20.96 33.16
CA MET A 1 -8.03 -19.50 33.21
C MET A 1 -6.60 -19.02 33.51
N ASP A 2 -5.66 -19.89 33.87
CA ASP A 2 -4.33 -19.49 34.33
C ASP A 2 -3.23 -19.36 33.29
N ASN A 3 -3.51 -19.59 32.01
CA ASN A 3 -2.53 -19.46 30.93
C ASN A 3 -2.55 -18.10 30.21
N PHE A 4 -3.42 -17.17 30.61
CA PHE A 4 -3.54 -15.85 29.96
C PHE A 4 -2.56 -14.79 30.49
N LEU A 5 -1.89 -15.03 31.63
CA LEU A 5 -1.12 -14.01 32.35
C LEU A 5 0.42 -14.18 32.33
N LYS A 6 0.97 -15.11 31.53
CA LYS A 6 2.44 -15.21 31.37
C LYS A 6 2.96 -14.74 30.01
N LEU A 7 2.24 -13.84 29.33
CA LEU A 7 2.73 -13.20 28.12
C LEU A 7 3.72 -12.10 28.47
N LYS A 8 5.00 -12.44 28.54
CA LYS A 8 6.11 -11.46 28.54
C LYS A 8 6.17 -10.80 27.14
N PHE A 9 5.14 -10.02 26.81
CA PHE A 9 5.13 -9.23 25.58
C PHE A 9 6.27 -8.21 25.65
N ARG A 10 7.13 -8.23 24.65
CA ARG A 10 8.14 -7.18 24.50
C ARG A 10 7.46 -5.92 24.01
N VAL A 11 7.93 -4.77 24.44
CA VAL A 11 7.39 -3.47 24.04
C VAL A 11 7.39 -3.30 22.52
N GLU A 12 8.44 -3.77 21.85
CA GLU A 12 8.56 -3.72 20.38
C GLU A 12 7.47 -4.53 19.68
N SER A 13 7.09 -5.68 20.24
CA SER A 13 6.02 -6.52 19.69
C SER A 13 4.67 -5.85 19.82
N LEU A 14 4.39 -5.17 20.93
CA LEU A 14 3.19 -4.35 21.10
C LEU A 14 3.16 -3.21 20.08
N MET A 15 4.29 -2.52 19.87
CA MET A 15 4.40 -1.48 18.87
C MET A 15 4.11 -2.01 17.44
N ILE A 16 4.66 -3.18 17.08
CA ILE A 16 4.41 -3.80 15.77
C ILE A 16 2.94 -4.18 15.61
N VAL A 17 2.35 -4.80 16.63
CA VAL A 17 0.93 -5.20 16.61
C VAL A 17 0.00 -3.99 16.48
N SER A 18 0.35 -2.87 17.09
CA SER A 18 -0.44 -1.64 17.08
C SER A 18 -0.22 -0.74 15.84
N LEU A 19 0.74 -1.05 14.97
CA LEU A 19 1.00 -0.25 13.76
C LEU A 19 -0.27 0.08 12.95
N PRO A 20 -1.18 -0.88 12.64
CA PRO A 20 -2.39 -0.55 11.91
C PRO A 20 -3.27 0.49 12.60
N ILE A 21 -3.32 0.48 13.92
CA ILE A 21 -4.10 1.44 14.73
C ILE A 21 -3.47 2.83 14.64
N PHE A 22 -2.15 2.93 14.83
CA PHE A 22 -1.46 4.21 14.80
C PHE A 22 -1.33 4.80 13.39
N MET A 23 -1.50 4.01 12.34
CA MET A 23 -1.69 4.52 10.97
C MET A 23 -2.95 5.39 10.84
N ILE A 24 -3.94 5.23 11.73
CA ILE A 24 -5.16 6.03 11.78
C ILE A 24 -5.00 7.21 12.73
N ILE A 25 -4.52 6.95 13.95
CA ILE A 25 -4.59 7.91 15.05
C ILE A 25 -3.55 9.02 14.93
N SER A 26 -2.30 8.67 14.58
CA SER A 26 -1.21 9.64 14.66
C SER A 26 0.02 9.27 13.82
N ARG A 27 0.35 10.15 12.89
CA ARG A 27 1.58 10.04 12.10
C ARG A 27 2.84 10.16 12.98
N PHE A 28 2.77 10.95 14.05
CA PHE A 28 3.89 11.11 14.98
C PHE A 28 4.22 9.80 15.72
N PHE A 29 3.23 9.15 16.34
CA PHE A 29 3.46 7.88 17.03
C PHE A 29 3.88 6.77 16.09
N LEU A 30 3.38 6.77 14.86
CA LEU A 30 3.79 5.80 13.84
C LEU A 30 5.29 5.90 13.53
N GLU A 31 5.81 7.11 13.32
CA GLU A 31 7.24 7.38 13.12
C GLU A 31 8.06 7.04 14.37
N PHE A 32 7.58 7.41 15.53
CA PHE A 32 8.22 7.13 16.80
C PHE A 32 8.38 5.62 17.05
N PHE A 33 7.34 4.83 16.77
CA PHE A 33 7.41 3.37 16.87
C PHE A 33 8.39 2.78 15.85
N LEU A 34 8.40 3.27 14.62
CA LEU A 34 9.37 2.87 13.63
C LEU A 34 10.80 3.06 14.13
N LEU A 35 11.11 4.22 14.70
CA LEU A 35 12.44 4.52 15.24
C LEU A 35 12.82 3.60 16.40
N ILE A 36 11.93 3.41 17.38
CA ILE A 36 12.20 2.53 18.55
C ILE A 36 12.40 1.08 18.11
N ILE A 37 11.52 0.56 17.25
CA ILE A 37 11.60 -0.83 16.76
C ILE A 37 12.92 -1.03 16.00
N SER A 38 13.28 -0.08 15.13
CA SER A 38 14.53 -0.12 14.36
C SER A 38 15.77 -0.02 15.24
N PHE A 39 15.76 0.87 16.22
CA PHE A 39 16.86 1.02 17.17
C PHE A 39 17.05 -0.23 18.03
N SER A 40 15.97 -0.75 18.62
CA SER A 40 16.00 -1.98 19.41
C SER A 40 16.52 -3.18 18.60
N PHE A 41 16.10 -3.29 17.35
CA PHE A 41 16.61 -4.29 16.41
C PHE A 41 18.13 -4.15 16.21
N MET A 42 18.64 -2.95 15.93
CA MET A 42 20.07 -2.71 15.71
C MET A 42 20.90 -3.07 16.95
N VAL A 43 20.45 -2.66 18.15
CA VAL A 43 21.11 -3.04 19.42
C VAL A 43 21.21 -4.57 19.57
N ARG A 44 20.13 -5.31 19.20
CA ARG A 44 20.12 -6.78 19.28
C ARG A 44 21.04 -7.45 18.26
N VAL A 45 21.09 -6.92 17.03
CA VAL A 45 21.97 -7.42 15.96
C VAL A 45 23.44 -7.23 16.37
N ILE A 46 23.80 -6.05 16.87
CA ILE A 46 25.17 -5.73 17.33
C ILE A 46 25.55 -6.63 18.52
N LYS A 47 24.68 -6.71 19.55
CA LYS A 47 24.97 -7.56 20.73
C LYS A 47 25.14 -9.04 20.40
N LYS A 48 24.40 -9.56 19.41
CA LYS A 48 24.48 -10.96 18.97
C LYS A 48 25.53 -11.20 17.89
N ASN A 49 26.15 -10.15 17.38
CA ASN A 49 27.07 -10.17 16.22
C ASN A 49 26.51 -10.96 15.02
N ASN A 50 25.21 -10.83 14.77
CA ASN A 50 24.51 -11.60 13.73
C ASN A 50 23.92 -10.70 12.64
N TYR A 51 24.70 -10.46 11.60
CA TYR A 51 24.38 -9.60 10.46
C TYR A 51 23.75 -10.37 9.29
N THR A 52 23.41 -11.64 9.45
CA THR A 52 22.90 -12.50 8.35
C THR A 52 21.59 -12.00 7.77
N ILE A 53 20.78 -11.27 8.55
CA ILE A 53 19.50 -10.70 8.09
C ILE A 53 19.68 -9.68 6.96
N PHE A 54 20.86 -9.00 6.91
CA PHE A 54 21.15 -8.03 5.86
C PHE A 54 21.62 -8.66 4.53
N LYS A 55 21.79 -9.99 4.46
CA LYS A 55 22.16 -10.71 3.23
C LYS A 55 20.98 -10.97 2.29
N GLU A 56 19.76 -10.51 2.64
CA GLU A 56 18.60 -10.59 1.78
C GLU A 56 18.75 -9.68 0.55
N TYR A 57 18.20 -10.11 -0.59
CA TYR A 57 18.18 -9.29 -1.82
C TYR A 57 17.54 -7.92 -1.65
N PHE A 58 16.67 -7.78 -0.66
CA PHE A 58 16.09 -6.51 -0.29
C PHE A 58 17.15 -5.46 0.11
N SER A 59 18.26 -5.87 0.73
CA SER A 59 19.35 -4.95 1.09
C SER A 59 19.94 -4.27 -0.15
N LEU A 60 20.19 -5.03 -1.21
CA LEU A 60 20.71 -4.48 -2.46
C LEU A 60 19.69 -3.57 -3.15
N PHE A 61 18.43 -4.01 -3.21
CA PHE A 61 17.34 -3.19 -3.75
C PHE A 61 17.21 -1.87 -3.02
N PHE A 62 17.17 -1.90 -1.69
CA PHE A 62 17.02 -0.68 -0.90
C PHE A 62 18.27 0.21 -0.96
N LEU A 63 19.46 -0.37 -0.96
CA LEU A 63 20.70 0.38 -1.11
C LEU A 63 20.74 1.12 -2.46
N SER A 64 20.34 0.47 -3.56
CA SER A 64 20.27 1.14 -4.87
C SER A 64 19.25 2.27 -4.89
N LEU A 65 18.08 2.09 -4.27
CA LEU A 65 17.09 3.16 -4.08
C LEU A 65 17.66 4.31 -3.25
N TYR A 66 18.32 4.01 -2.13
CA TYR A 66 18.86 5.03 -1.23
C TYR A 66 19.99 5.84 -1.88
N VAL A 67 20.89 5.17 -2.59
CA VAL A 67 21.96 5.84 -3.38
C VAL A 67 21.33 6.76 -4.44
N LEU A 68 20.31 6.29 -5.16
CA LEU A 68 19.59 7.10 -6.12
C LEU A 68 19.01 8.38 -5.48
N LEU A 69 18.35 8.25 -4.33
CA LEU A 69 17.77 9.39 -3.62
C LEU A 69 18.85 10.39 -3.15
N LEU A 70 19.98 9.89 -2.67
CA LEU A 70 21.11 10.73 -2.28
C LEU A 70 21.72 11.45 -3.49
N LEU A 71 21.95 10.76 -4.61
CA LEU A 71 22.47 11.37 -5.82
C LEU A 71 21.51 12.43 -6.37
N SER A 72 20.23 12.10 -6.49
CA SER A 72 19.20 13.06 -6.90
C SER A 72 19.21 14.33 -6.00
N PHE A 73 19.28 14.15 -4.70
CA PHE A 73 19.36 15.29 -3.77
C PHE A 73 20.66 16.09 -3.91
N LEU A 74 21.81 15.42 -4.04
CA LEU A 74 23.11 16.10 -4.13
C LEU A 74 23.22 16.98 -5.38
N PHE A 75 22.63 16.55 -6.48
CA PHE A 75 22.65 17.27 -7.76
C PHE A 75 21.43 18.17 -7.99
N SER A 76 20.47 18.21 -7.05
CA SER A 76 19.32 19.13 -7.12
C SER A 76 19.68 20.51 -6.58
N ASP A 77 18.99 21.55 -7.07
CA ASP A 77 19.09 22.91 -6.54
C ASP A 77 18.34 23.06 -5.22
N GLU A 78 17.27 22.27 -5.02
CA GLU A 78 16.43 22.31 -3.82
C GLU A 78 17.02 21.47 -2.68
N LYS A 79 17.38 22.13 -1.55
CA LYS A 79 18.05 21.51 -0.40
C LYS A 79 17.19 21.41 0.88
N MET A 80 15.93 21.80 0.84
CA MET A 80 15.06 21.90 2.03
C MET A 80 14.80 20.54 2.73
N ASN A 81 14.94 19.41 2.03
CA ASN A 81 14.56 18.09 2.54
C ASN A 81 15.72 17.21 3.03
N ILE A 82 16.91 17.76 3.29
CA ILE A 82 18.13 17.00 3.60
C ILE A 82 17.94 15.96 4.71
N ILE A 83 17.35 16.32 5.84
CA ILE A 83 17.14 15.43 6.99
C ILE A 83 16.23 14.26 6.59
N SER A 84 15.18 14.53 5.84
CA SER A 84 14.22 13.52 5.39
C SER A 84 14.86 12.48 4.48
N ILE A 85 15.81 12.90 3.64
CA ILE A 85 16.52 12.04 2.68
C ILE A 85 17.64 11.28 3.37
N LEU A 86 18.45 11.96 4.19
CA LEU A 86 19.49 11.29 4.96
C LEU A 86 18.93 10.19 5.87
N LEU A 87 17.78 10.44 6.50
CA LEU A 87 17.13 9.47 7.38
C LEU A 87 16.27 8.44 6.61
N TYR A 88 16.25 8.43 5.27
CA TYR A 88 15.39 7.50 4.52
C TYR A 88 15.78 6.04 4.73
N PHE A 89 17.05 5.75 5.06
CA PHE A 89 17.52 4.40 5.38
C PHE A 89 16.76 3.74 6.54
N ARG A 90 16.08 4.51 7.40
CA ARG A 90 15.28 3.97 8.52
C ARG A 90 14.16 3.03 8.04
N PHE A 91 13.66 3.19 6.82
CA PHE A 91 12.66 2.28 6.26
C PHE A 91 13.22 0.88 5.95
N ALA A 92 14.49 0.77 5.58
CA ALA A 92 15.14 -0.54 5.48
C ALA A 92 15.29 -1.19 6.85
N LEU A 93 15.75 -0.42 7.85
CA LEU A 93 15.86 -0.92 9.22
C LEU A 93 14.50 -1.37 9.77
N TYR A 94 13.43 -0.64 9.46
CA TYR A 94 12.07 -1.00 9.81
C TYR A 94 11.65 -2.37 9.23
N VAL A 95 11.92 -2.62 7.95
CA VAL A 95 11.64 -3.92 7.32
C VAL A 95 12.40 -5.04 8.01
N PHE A 96 13.71 -4.86 8.24
CA PHE A 96 14.53 -5.88 8.89
C PHE A 96 14.17 -6.07 10.37
N ALA A 97 13.76 -5.01 11.04
CA ALA A 97 13.31 -5.09 12.43
C ALA A 97 12.04 -5.93 12.55
N ILE A 98 11.02 -5.66 11.73
CA ILE A 98 9.78 -6.46 11.70
C ILE A 98 10.10 -7.92 11.34
N LEU A 99 10.92 -8.15 10.32
CA LEU A 99 11.36 -9.51 9.94
C LEU A 99 12.05 -10.22 11.11
N TYR A 100 12.94 -9.52 11.84
CA TYR A 100 13.62 -10.06 13.00
C TYR A 100 12.65 -10.47 14.12
N PHE A 101 11.70 -9.61 14.46
CA PHE A 101 10.71 -9.89 15.50
C PHE A 101 9.74 -11.01 15.08
N LEU A 102 9.29 -11.03 13.82
CA LEU A 102 8.46 -12.13 13.27
C LEU A 102 9.17 -13.50 13.32
N LYS A 103 10.51 -13.53 13.17
CA LYS A 103 11.30 -14.76 13.28
C LYS A 103 11.53 -15.23 14.71
N ASN A 104 11.65 -14.31 15.66
CA ASN A 104 12.03 -14.60 17.02
C ASN A 104 10.86 -14.66 18.02
N GLU A 105 9.65 -14.24 17.60
CA GLU A 105 8.45 -14.22 18.44
C GLU A 105 7.31 -14.98 17.73
N GLU A 106 7.11 -16.22 18.18
CA GLU A 106 6.22 -17.19 17.53
C GLU A 106 4.77 -16.69 17.36
N HIS A 107 4.28 -15.90 18.30
CA HIS A 107 2.90 -15.42 18.34
C HIS A 107 2.68 -14.05 17.71
N LEU A 108 3.75 -13.31 17.37
CA LEU A 108 3.65 -11.92 16.88
C LEU A 108 2.78 -11.80 15.63
N LEU A 109 2.96 -12.72 14.67
CA LEU A 109 2.16 -12.76 13.45
C LEU A 109 0.66 -12.89 13.75
N ASN A 110 0.30 -13.81 14.65
CA ASN A 110 -1.11 -14.05 14.99
C ASN A 110 -1.72 -12.84 15.70
N TYR A 111 -0.98 -12.20 16.60
CA TYR A 111 -1.48 -10.99 17.28
C TYR A 111 -1.65 -9.82 16.31
N PHE A 112 -0.69 -9.59 15.42
CA PHE A 112 -0.81 -8.57 14.38
C PHE A 112 -2.07 -8.79 13.51
N LEU A 113 -2.29 -10.02 13.05
CA LEU A 113 -3.43 -10.34 12.19
C LEU A 113 -4.76 -10.29 12.94
N ASN A 114 -4.81 -10.67 14.22
CA ASN A 114 -6.00 -10.52 15.05
C ASN A 114 -6.33 -9.05 15.33
N THR A 115 -5.34 -8.21 15.64
CA THR A 115 -5.54 -6.77 15.80
C THR A 115 -6.10 -6.15 14.54
N LEU A 116 -5.54 -6.52 13.38
CA LEU A 116 -6.05 -6.06 12.10
C LEU A 116 -7.49 -6.50 11.85
N LEU A 117 -7.82 -7.75 12.17
CA LEU A 117 -9.19 -8.27 12.03
C LEU A 117 -10.19 -7.48 12.89
N VAL A 118 -9.86 -7.25 14.16
CA VAL A 118 -10.69 -6.44 15.07
C VAL A 118 -10.86 -5.02 14.53
N LEU A 119 -9.78 -4.43 14.05
CA LEU A 119 -9.80 -3.07 13.50
C LEU A 119 -10.70 -2.95 12.27
N PHE A 120 -10.71 -3.95 11.37
CA PHE A 120 -11.63 -3.96 10.23
C PHE A 120 -13.10 -3.99 10.65
N PHE A 121 -13.45 -4.73 11.71
CA PHE A 121 -14.81 -4.70 12.26
C PHE A 121 -15.14 -3.35 12.88
N ILE A 122 -14.22 -2.75 13.65
CA ILE A 122 -14.43 -1.42 14.24
C ILE A 122 -14.67 -0.39 13.13
N LEU A 123 -13.83 -0.36 12.10
CA LEU A 123 -13.97 0.55 10.96
C LEU A 123 -15.25 0.31 10.18
N PHE A 124 -15.70 -0.93 10.04
CA PHE A 124 -16.96 -1.24 9.37
C PHE A 124 -18.15 -0.67 10.12
N PHE A 125 -18.27 -0.95 11.42
CA PHE A 125 -19.40 -0.46 12.21
C PHE A 125 -19.37 1.07 12.37
N ASP A 126 -18.21 1.65 12.61
CA ASP A 126 -18.06 3.10 12.70
C ASP A 126 -18.40 3.80 11.37
N SER A 127 -17.99 3.22 10.24
CA SER A 127 -18.34 3.73 8.90
C SER A 127 -19.84 3.67 8.64
N LEU A 128 -20.54 2.61 9.08
CA LEU A 128 -22.00 2.51 8.97
C LEU A 128 -22.70 3.55 9.82
N ILE A 129 -22.23 3.76 11.05
CA ILE A 129 -22.77 4.78 11.96
C ILE A 129 -22.59 6.17 11.34
N GLN A 130 -21.39 6.48 10.85
CA GLN A 130 -21.12 7.77 10.20
C GLN A 130 -21.97 7.97 8.94
N TYR A 131 -22.19 6.92 8.15
CA TYR A 131 -23.07 6.98 6.99
C TYR A 131 -24.53 7.26 7.34
N ILE A 132 -25.05 6.61 8.39
CA ILE A 132 -26.47 6.72 8.78
C ILE A 132 -26.77 8.03 9.53
N TYR A 133 -25.89 8.41 10.45
CA TYR A 133 -26.13 9.55 11.37
C TYR A 133 -25.38 10.83 11.00
N GLY A 134 -24.47 10.78 10.00
CA GLY A 134 -23.65 11.93 9.61
C GLY A 134 -22.44 12.19 10.52
N TYR A 135 -22.28 11.45 11.61
CA TYR A 135 -21.13 11.51 12.53
C TYR A 135 -20.75 10.11 13.03
N ASN A 136 -19.47 9.90 13.30
CA ASN A 136 -18.95 8.62 13.75
C ASN A 136 -19.06 8.44 15.28
N LEU A 137 -18.57 7.31 15.83
CA LEU A 137 -18.64 6.98 17.26
C LEU A 137 -18.00 8.02 18.19
N ILE A 138 -17.05 8.81 17.72
CA ILE A 138 -16.38 9.87 18.52
C ILE A 138 -16.81 11.29 18.11
N GLY A 139 -17.87 11.42 17.28
CA GLY A 139 -18.46 12.71 16.91
C GLY A 139 -17.83 13.40 15.69
N LEU A 140 -16.91 12.74 14.95
CA LEU A 140 -16.39 13.30 13.71
C LEU A 140 -17.47 13.27 12.61
N LYS A 141 -17.69 14.42 11.97
CA LYS A 141 -18.68 14.56 10.90
C LYS A 141 -18.23 13.89 9.61
N ILE A 142 -19.21 13.50 8.78
CA ILE A 142 -18.97 13.01 7.43
C ILE A 142 -18.30 14.11 6.59
N PHE A 143 -17.30 13.74 5.79
CA PHE A 143 -16.58 14.68 4.94
C PHE A 143 -17.35 14.93 3.63
N GLU A 144 -17.52 16.21 3.24
CA GLU A 144 -18.18 16.61 1.98
C GLU A 144 -19.53 15.91 1.74
N THR A 145 -20.38 15.77 2.74
CA THR A 145 -21.74 15.18 2.68
C THR A 145 -21.83 13.72 2.18
N HIS A 146 -20.81 13.19 1.52
CA HIS A 146 -20.86 11.89 0.85
C HIS A 146 -19.58 11.04 1.00
N ARG A 147 -18.61 11.44 1.84
CA ARG A 147 -17.37 10.71 2.05
C ARG A 147 -17.25 10.29 3.50
N VAL A 148 -17.49 9.01 3.75
CA VAL A 148 -17.24 8.41 5.06
C VAL A 148 -15.74 8.32 5.30
N THR A 149 -15.28 8.96 6.38
CA THR A 149 -13.84 8.99 6.75
C THR A 149 -13.56 8.22 8.03
N SER A 150 -14.59 7.84 8.78
CA SER A 150 -14.49 7.16 10.07
C SER A 150 -13.54 7.92 11.02
N PHE A 151 -12.53 7.27 11.59
CA PHE A 151 -11.55 7.90 12.51
C PHE A 151 -10.48 8.75 11.83
N PHE A 152 -10.49 8.89 10.50
CA PHE A 152 -9.53 9.75 9.79
C PHE A 152 -9.91 11.25 9.78
N GLY A 153 -11.09 11.61 10.28
CA GLY A 153 -11.55 13.00 10.35
C GLY A 153 -11.61 13.66 8.97
N ASP A 154 -10.89 14.77 8.80
CA ASP A 154 -10.87 15.52 7.54
C ASP A 154 -9.95 14.90 6.45
N GLU A 155 -9.32 13.75 6.72
CA GLU A 155 -8.49 13.07 5.74
C GLU A 155 -9.28 11.95 5.05
N PRO A 156 -9.72 12.12 3.79
CA PRO A 156 -10.53 11.14 3.08
C PRO A 156 -9.65 10.01 2.51
N ILE A 157 -9.03 9.21 3.38
CA ILE A 157 -8.10 8.12 3.04
C ILE A 157 -8.54 6.74 3.56
N LEU A 158 -9.76 6.62 4.09
CA LEU A 158 -10.30 5.38 4.65
C LEU A 158 -10.29 4.23 3.63
N GLY A 159 -10.78 4.46 2.41
CA GLY A 159 -10.80 3.44 1.35
C GLY A 159 -9.40 2.99 0.96
N SER A 160 -8.48 3.93 0.80
CA SER A 160 -7.07 3.70 0.51
C SER A 160 -6.37 2.89 1.62
N TYR A 161 -6.70 3.17 2.88
CA TYR A 161 -6.22 2.41 4.03
C TYR A 161 -6.70 0.95 4.00
N ILE A 162 -7.99 0.72 3.77
CA ILE A 162 -8.57 -0.63 3.67
C ILE A 162 -7.95 -1.41 2.51
N VAL A 163 -7.83 -0.83 1.32
CA VAL A 163 -7.20 -1.47 0.15
C VAL A 163 -5.77 -1.91 0.45
N LYS A 164 -4.99 -1.08 1.15
CA LYS A 164 -3.59 -1.39 1.49
C LYS A 164 -3.44 -2.49 2.53
N LEU A 165 -4.38 -2.63 3.47
CA LEU A 165 -4.31 -3.66 4.51
C LEU A 165 -5.13 -4.92 4.20
N PHE A 166 -6.03 -4.89 3.23
CA PHE A 166 -6.84 -6.03 2.79
C PHE A 166 -6.03 -7.31 2.49
N PRO A 167 -4.84 -7.24 1.82
CA PRO A 167 -4.02 -8.42 1.57
C PRO A 167 -3.64 -9.20 2.83
N PHE A 168 -3.48 -8.52 3.98
CA PHE A 168 -3.18 -9.20 5.24
C PHE A 168 -4.36 -10.04 5.76
N LEU A 169 -5.62 -9.68 5.48
CA LEU A 169 -6.77 -10.55 5.75
C LEU A 169 -6.72 -11.82 4.90
N LEU A 170 -6.32 -11.72 3.63
CA LEU A 170 -6.13 -12.89 2.76
C LEU A 170 -4.98 -13.77 3.24
N ILE A 171 -3.87 -13.18 3.71
CA ILE A 171 -2.78 -13.93 4.34
C ILE A 171 -3.30 -14.65 5.58
N PHE A 172 -4.08 -13.98 6.43
CA PHE A 172 -4.66 -14.59 7.61
C PHE A 172 -5.57 -15.77 7.25
N LYS A 173 -6.43 -15.59 6.24
CA LYS A 173 -7.28 -16.66 5.69
C LYS A 173 -6.46 -17.86 5.21
N GLU A 174 -5.30 -17.62 4.59
CA GLU A 174 -4.43 -18.68 4.08
C GLU A 174 -3.74 -19.47 5.21
N ILE A 175 -3.21 -18.77 6.22
CA ILE A 175 -2.40 -19.42 7.26
C ILE A 175 -3.21 -20.03 8.41
N ILE A 176 -4.48 -19.58 8.61
CA ILE A 176 -5.29 -20.06 9.72
C ILE A 176 -5.54 -21.56 9.63
N ASN A 177 -5.41 -22.24 10.77
CA ASN A 177 -5.72 -23.66 10.85
C ASN A 177 -7.22 -23.89 10.71
N LYS A 178 -7.60 -24.94 9.97
CA LYS A 178 -9.00 -25.36 9.75
C LYS A 178 -9.78 -25.65 11.05
N ASN A 179 -9.08 -25.97 12.12
CA ASN A 179 -9.69 -26.21 13.42
C ASN A 179 -10.27 -24.94 14.07
N PHE A 180 -9.78 -23.75 13.70
CA PHE A 180 -10.30 -22.46 14.19
C PHE A 180 -11.47 -21.96 13.34
N LYS A 181 -12.57 -22.72 13.30
CA LYS A 181 -13.76 -22.43 12.47
C LYS A 181 -14.31 -21.02 12.72
N LYS A 182 -14.45 -20.60 13.99
CA LYS A 182 -14.98 -19.28 14.37
C LYS A 182 -14.12 -18.14 13.81
N THR A 183 -12.81 -18.19 14.02
CA THR A 183 -11.88 -17.17 13.50
C THR A 183 -11.88 -17.15 11.98
N ASN A 184 -11.91 -18.33 11.35
CA ASN A 184 -11.98 -18.42 9.89
C ASN A 184 -13.26 -17.80 9.31
N TYR A 185 -14.39 -17.91 10.02
CA TYR A 185 -15.66 -17.27 9.68
C TYR A 185 -15.55 -15.74 9.82
N LEU A 186 -15.02 -15.24 10.95
CA LEU A 186 -14.82 -13.81 11.17
C LEU A 186 -13.92 -13.18 10.10
N ILE A 187 -12.82 -13.84 9.72
CA ILE A 187 -11.96 -13.35 8.63
C ILE A 187 -12.75 -13.25 7.33
N THR A 188 -13.59 -14.25 7.04
CA THR A 188 -14.42 -14.20 5.82
C THR A 188 -15.40 -13.04 5.86
N LEU A 189 -16.05 -12.78 7.00
CA LEU A 189 -16.93 -11.62 7.17
C LEU A 189 -16.18 -10.29 6.97
N ALA A 190 -14.98 -10.14 7.56
CA ALA A 190 -14.16 -8.94 7.37
C ALA A 190 -13.78 -8.71 5.89
N ILE A 191 -13.49 -9.80 5.15
CA ILE A 191 -13.27 -9.75 3.71
C ILE A 191 -14.54 -9.25 2.99
N PHE A 192 -15.73 -9.75 3.35
CA PHE A 192 -17.00 -9.32 2.76
C PHE A 192 -17.38 -7.87 3.12
N PHE A 193 -16.99 -7.37 4.28
CA PHE A 193 -17.27 -5.98 4.67
C PHE A 193 -16.32 -4.96 4.04
N SER A 194 -15.13 -5.40 3.63
CA SER A 194 -14.12 -4.49 3.05
C SER A 194 -14.62 -3.68 1.85
N PRO A 195 -15.30 -4.23 0.82
CA PRO A 195 -15.80 -3.44 -0.31
C PRO A 195 -16.87 -2.43 0.10
N ILE A 196 -17.67 -2.73 1.13
CA ILE A 196 -18.67 -1.79 1.66
C ILE A 196 -17.97 -0.55 2.23
N ILE A 197 -16.94 -0.73 3.08
CA ILE A 197 -16.18 0.37 3.64
C ILE A 197 -15.52 1.21 2.52
N ILE A 198 -14.89 0.53 1.54
CA ILE A 198 -14.21 1.19 0.42
C ILE A 198 -15.21 2.01 -0.39
N PHE A 199 -16.40 1.48 -0.64
CA PHE A 199 -17.43 2.18 -1.38
C PHE A 199 -17.98 3.38 -0.60
N LEU A 200 -18.30 3.22 0.68
CA LEU A 200 -18.79 4.30 1.54
C LEU A 200 -17.75 5.44 1.69
N SER A 201 -16.46 5.16 1.56
CA SER A 201 -15.41 6.19 1.64
C SER A 201 -15.49 7.25 0.54
N GLY A 202 -16.22 7.01 -0.55
CA GLY A 202 -16.29 7.93 -1.69
C GLY A 202 -14.98 8.11 -2.46
N GLU A 203 -13.96 7.27 -2.19
CA GLU A 203 -12.65 7.33 -2.85
C GLU A 203 -12.65 6.54 -4.16
N ARG A 204 -12.84 7.22 -5.28
CA ARG A 204 -12.86 6.61 -6.63
C ARG A 204 -11.63 5.77 -6.95
N SER A 205 -10.44 6.27 -6.62
CA SER A 205 -9.17 5.56 -6.82
C SER A 205 -9.10 4.25 -6.02
N SER A 206 -9.57 4.25 -4.78
CA SER A 206 -9.58 3.06 -3.93
C SER A 206 -10.51 1.98 -4.45
N VAL A 207 -11.68 2.35 -4.99
CA VAL A 207 -12.61 1.40 -5.64
C VAL A 207 -11.97 0.75 -6.85
N VAL A 208 -11.32 1.53 -7.73
CA VAL A 208 -10.65 0.99 -8.93
C VAL A 208 -9.47 0.09 -8.56
N LEU A 209 -8.62 0.51 -7.62
CA LEU A 209 -7.50 -0.31 -7.15
C LEU A 209 -7.96 -1.60 -6.48
N PHE A 210 -9.04 -1.55 -5.72
CA PHE A 210 -9.63 -2.74 -5.11
C PHE A 210 -10.17 -3.71 -6.16
N PHE A 211 -10.88 -3.20 -7.17
CA PHE A 211 -11.36 -4.00 -8.29
C PHE A 211 -10.20 -4.67 -9.05
N LEU A 212 -9.15 -3.93 -9.38
CA LEU A 212 -7.93 -4.48 -10.01
C LEU A 212 -7.28 -5.55 -9.15
N MET A 213 -7.23 -5.35 -7.82
CA MET A 213 -6.71 -6.32 -6.86
C MET A 213 -7.54 -7.61 -6.86
N ILE A 214 -8.86 -7.52 -6.86
CA ILE A 214 -9.74 -8.68 -6.92
C ILE A 214 -9.60 -9.41 -8.26
N CYS A 215 -9.54 -8.69 -9.39
CA CYS A 215 -9.26 -9.29 -10.69
C CYS A 215 -7.93 -10.05 -10.69
N TYR A 216 -6.86 -9.45 -10.15
CA TYR A 216 -5.57 -10.12 -10.02
C TYR A 216 -5.70 -11.42 -9.21
N TYR A 217 -6.37 -11.42 -8.06
CA TYR A 217 -6.52 -12.60 -7.22
C TYR A 217 -7.41 -13.68 -7.85
N LEU A 218 -8.42 -13.30 -8.62
CA LEU A 218 -9.26 -14.25 -9.36
C LEU A 218 -8.42 -15.20 -10.24
N PHE A 219 -7.44 -14.69 -10.97
CA PHE A 219 -6.58 -15.51 -11.82
C PHE A 219 -5.86 -16.63 -11.05
N PHE A 220 -5.47 -16.37 -9.79
CA PHE A 220 -4.73 -17.33 -8.97
C PHE A 220 -5.61 -18.19 -8.09
N PHE A 221 -6.72 -17.65 -7.58
CA PHE A 221 -7.53 -18.35 -6.59
C PHE A 221 -8.56 -19.31 -7.18
N ILE A 222 -8.78 -19.24 -8.49
CA ILE A 222 -9.70 -20.11 -9.23
C ILE A 222 -9.45 -21.60 -8.97
N LYS A 223 -8.20 -22.01 -8.84
CA LYS A 223 -7.78 -23.40 -8.58
C LYS A 223 -7.59 -23.73 -7.09
N THR A 224 -7.77 -22.77 -6.18
CA THR A 224 -7.51 -22.97 -4.75
C THR A 224 -8.79 -23.24 -3.97
N LYS A 225 -8.90 -24.42 -3.36
CA LYS A 225 -10.11 -24.83 -2.60
C LYS A 225 -10.46 -23.86 -1.46
N LYS A 226 -9.45 -23.24 -0.81
CA LYS A 226 -9.66 -22.28 0.31
C LYS A 226 -10.36 -20.99 -0.10
N PHE A 227 -10.23 -20.60 -1.35
CA PHE A 227 -10.73 -19.34 -1.87
C PHE A 227 -11.90 -19.47 -2.84
N LYS A 228 -12.57 -20.61 -2.86
CA LYS A 228 -13.79 -20.82 -3.68
C LYS A 228 -14.88 -19.79 -3.42
N PHE A 229 -14.94 -19.23 -2.21
CA PHE A 229 -15.90 -18.20 -1.84
C PHE A 229 -15.72 -16.90 -2.68
N ILE A 230 -14.57 -16.73 -3.36
CA ILE A 230 -14.28 -15.51 -4.13
C ILE A 230 -15.27 -15.30 -5.28
N TYR A 231 -15.87 -16.37 -5.82
CA TYR A 231 -16.94 -16.25 -6.82
C TYR A 231 -18.17 -15.55 -6.23
N PHE A 232 -18.64 -16.06 -5.06
CA PHE A 232 -19.74 -15.42 -4.34
C PHE A 232 -19.38 -13.99 -3.92
N TYR A 233 -18.12 -13.76 -3.60
CA TYR A 233 -17.61 -12.46 -3.22
C TYR A 233 -17.68 -11.45 -4.37
N VAL A 234 -17.31 -11.84 -5.60
CA VAL A 234 -17.43 -10.97 -6.77
C VAL A 234 -18.89 -10.64 -7.06
N VAL A 235 -19.78 -11.65 -7.03
CA VAL A 235 -21.22 -11.42 -7.19
C VAL A 235 -21.73 -10.45 -6.10
N PHE A 236 -21.32 -10.65 -4.86
CA PHE A 236 -21.66 -9.75 -3.75
C PHE A 236 -21.20 -8.32 -3.99
N ILE A 237 -19.95 -8.11 -4.45
CA ILE A 237 -19.43 -6.76 -4.78
C ILE A 237 -20.31 -6.12 -5.85
N ILE A 238 -20.59 -6.82 -6.95
CA ILE A 238 -21.39 -6.29 -8.07
C ILE A 238 -22.80 -5.92 -7.59
N LEU A 239 -23.46 -6.81 -6.85
CA LEU A 239 -24.80 -6.56 -6.34
C LEU A 239 -24.83 -5.42 -5.34
N SER A 240 -23.91 -5.40 -4.36
CA SER A 240 -23.87 -4.37 -3.33
C SER A 240 -23.57 -2.98 -3.91
N THR A 241 -22.57 -2.87 -4.80
CA THR A 241 -22.26 -1.59 -5.45
C THR A 241 -23.39 -1.14 -6.40
N GLY A 242 -23.98 -2.07 -7.15
CA GLY A 242 -25.11 -1.78 -8.03
C GLY A 242 -26.34 -1.27 -7.28
N THR A 243 -26.69 -1.91 -6.15
CA THR A 243 -27.82 -1.46 -5.31
C THR A 243 -27.55 -0.10 -4.66
N PHE A 244 -26.35 0.18 -4.21
CA PHE A 244 -25.99 1.50 -3.66
C PHE A 244 -26.09 2.59 -4.73
N LEU A 245 -25.55 2.35 -5.93
CA LEU A 245 -25.60 3.32 -7.03
C LEU A 245 -27.07 3.58 -7.49
N TYR A 246 -27.92 2.55 -7.48
CA TYR A 246 -29.31 2.67 -7.88
C TYR A 246 -30.15 3.44 -6.85
N ASN A 247 -29.91 3.23 -5.53
CA ASN A 247 -30.75 3.79 -4.47
C ASN A 247 -30.22 5.09 -3.87
N SER A 248 -29.06 5.60 -4.31
CA SER A 248 -28.44 6.81 -3.73
C SER A 248 -27.94 7.76 -4.81
N ASP A 249 -28.68 8.84 -5.03
CA ASP A 249 -28.27 9.92 -5.95
C ASP A 249 -26.90 10.50 -5.57
N VAL A 250 -26.59 10.57 -4.27
CA VAL A 250 -25.32 11.08 -3.76
C VAL A 250 -24.12 10.22 -4.22
N TYR A 251 -24.23 8.90 -4.13
CA TYR A 251 -23.15 8.01 -4.59
C TYR A 251 -23.13 7.85 -6.11
N TYR A 252 -24.29 7.91 -6.78
CA TYR A 252 -24.33 7.96 -8.24
C TYR A 252 -23.63 9.21 -8.76
N ASP A 253 -23.95 10.37 -8.19
CA ASP A 253 -23.27 11.62 -8.54
C ASP A 253 -21.77 11.51 -8.30
N ARG A 254 -21.35 11.04 -7.12
CA ARG A 254 -19.92 10.91 -6.76
C ARG A 254 -19.13 10.02 -7.69
N TYR A 255 -19.63 8.82 -7.98
CA TYR A 255 -18.88 7.82 -8.73
C TYR A 255 -19.06 7.92 -10.24
N ILE A 256 -20.20 8.39 -10.73
CA ILE A 256 -20.47 8.49 -12.16
C ILE A 256 -20.37 9.94 -12.63
N THR A 257 -21.26 10.82 -12.18
CA THR A 257 -21.36 12.19 -12.71
C THR A 257 -20.07 12.98 -12.51
N GLN A 258 -19.56 13.07 -11.27
CA GLN A 258 -18.32 13.81 -10.97
C GLN A 258 -17.09 13.16 -11.64
N THR A 259 -17.09 11.84 -11.85
CA THR A 259 -15.99 11.19 -12.56
C THR A 259 -16.02 11.57 -14.05
N MET A 260 -17.19 11.47 -14.68
CA MET A 260 -17.34 11.85 -16.08
C MET A 260 -17.05 13.33 -16.30
N ASN A 261 -17.54 14.20 -15.41
CA ASN A 261 -17.26 15.64 -15.49
C ASN A 261 -15.76 15.92 -15.33
N SER A 262 -15.08 15.28 -14.37
CA SER A 262 -13.64 15.48 -14.16
C SER A 262 -12.77 14.96 -15.30
N MET A 263 -13.22 13.93 -16.04
CA MET A 263 -12.49 13.35 -17.18
C MET A 263 -12.77 14.10 -18.49
N PHE A 264 -14.00 14.61 -18.69
CA PHE A 264 -14.41 15.26 -19.94
C PHE A 264 -14.52 16.78 -19.85
N ASP A 265 -14.09 17.36 -18.75
CA ASP A 265 -13.99 18.81 -18.50
C ASP A 265 -15.21 19.65 -18.97
N LYS A 266 -16.40 19.11 -18.75
CA LYS A 266 -17.64 19.83 -19.15
C LYS A 266 -17.90 21.09 -18.33
N GLU A 267 -17.34 21.16 -17.09
CA GLU A 267 -17.57 22.27 -16.14
C GLU A 267 -16.34 23.18 -15.96
N ALA A 268 -15.18 22.83 -16.51
CA ALA A 268 -13.95 23.63 -16.32
C ALA A 268 -13.92 24.94 -17.12
N ARG A 269 -14.87 25.12 -18.05
CA ARG A 269 -15.01 26.38 -18.80
C ARG A 269 -15.52 27.49 -17.88
N GLY A 270 -14.57 28.21 -17.28
CA GLY A 270 -14.85 29.37 -16.42
C GLY A 270 -14.46 29.19 -14.96
N ASN A 271 -13.90 28.05 -14.55
CA ASN A 271 -13.50 27.79 -13.19
C ASN A 271 -11.97 28.01 -12.98
N LYS A 272 -11.55 28.29 -11.74
CA LYS A 272 -10.14 28.49 -11.32
C LYS A 272 -9.18 27.33 -11.68
N PHE A 273 -9.72 26.17 -12.05
CA PHE A 273 -8.99 24.96 -12.43
C PHE A 273 -8.69 24.85 -13.93
N PHE A 274 -8.92 25.91 -14.68
CA PHE A 274 -8.84 25.88 -16.14
C PHE A 274 -7.38 25.74 -16.62
N LEU A 275 -7.14 24.77 -17.51
CA LEU A 275 -5.88 24.66 -18.23
C LEU A 275 -5.79 25.77 -19.30
N PRO A 276 -4.65 26.48 -19.44
CA PRO A 276 -4.42 27.37 -20.55
C PRO A 276 -4.67 26.64 -21.88
N LYS A 277 -5.15 27.37 -22.91
CA LYS A 277 -5.56 26.80 -24.21
C LYS A 277 -4.49 25.90 -24.85
N GLU A 278 -3.22 26.24 -24.68
CA GLU A 278 -2.06 25.48 -25.17
C GLU A 278 -1.89 24.10 -24.55
N TYR A 279 -2.45 23.87 -23.35
CA TYR A 279 -2.40 22.60 -22.60
C TYR A 279 -3.72 21.83 -22.65
N GLN A 280 -4.75 22.34 -23.34
CA GLN A 280 -6.04 21.67 -23.49
C GLN A 280 -5.93 20.56 -24.54
N ASP A 281 -6.47 19.36 -24.23
CA ASP A 281 -6.67 18.34 -25.23
C ASP A 281 -7.81 18.76 -26.20
N LYS A 282 -7.65 18.45 -27.49
CA LYS A 282 -8.66 18.75 -28.52
C LYS A 282 -10.02 18.16 -28.21
N ASN A 283 -10.06 17.01 -27.54
CA ASN A 283 -11.26 16.29 -27.15
C ASN A 283 -11.73 16.62 -25.72
N ASN A 284 -11.05 17.51 -25.00
CA ASN A 284 -11.28 17.78 -23.57
C ASN A 284 -11.32 16.52 -22.70
N PHE A 285 -10.49 15.54 -23.01
CA PHE A 285 -10.37 14.30 -22.25
C PHE A 285 -9.10 14.30 -21.39
N TYR A 286 -9.26 14.08 -20.09
CA TYR A 286 -8.18 14.04 -19.09
C TYR A 286 -8.24 12.73 -18.33
N LEU A 287 -7.21 11.90 -18.45
CA LEU A 287 -7.16 10.56 -17.84
C LEU A 287 -7.36 10.58 -16.32
N LEU A 288 -6.81 11.59 -15.63
CA LEU A 288 -6.93 11.71 -14.18
C LEU A 288 -7.96 12.77 -13.77
N SER A 289 -7.82 13.98 -14.20
CA SER A 289 -8.75 15.12 -14.16
C SER A 289 -8.03 16.36 -14.66
N ALA A 290 -8.75 17.42 -15.04
CA ALA A 290 -8.15 18.70 -15.43
C ALA A 290 -7.24 19.30 -14.32
N GLN A 291 -7.63 19.20 -13.05
CA GLN A 291 -6.81 19.64 -11.92
C GLN A 291 -5.47 18.90 -11.83
N HIS A 292 -5.48 17.57 -11.96
CA HIS A 292 -4.25 16.78 -11.93
C HIS A 292 -3.38 17.05 -13.15
N GLN A 293 -3.97 17.44 -14.27
CA GLN A 293 -3.24 17.83 -15.47
C GLN A 293 -2.37 19.07 -15.22
N ASN A 294 -2.83 20.04 -14.41
CA ASN A 294 -2.01 21.18 -14.00
C ASN A 294 -0.72 20.73 -13.29
N PHE A 295 -0.83 19.79 -12.35
CA PHE A 295 0.33 19.26 -11.63
C PHE A 295 1.27 18.48 -12.56
N ILE A 296 0.71 17.76 -13.54
CA ILE A 296 1.49 16.99 -14.52
C ILE A 296 2.31 17.93 -15.40
N TYR A 297 1.69 18.93 -16.01
CA TYR A 297 2.40 19.84 -16.90
C TYR A 297 3.41 20.71 -16.16
N THR A 298 3.07 21.24 -14.98
CA THR A 298 4.03 21.91 -14.10
C THR A 298 5.22 21.02 -13.77
N GLY A 299 4.96 19.78 -13.40
CA GLY A 299 6.02 18.80 -13.13
C GLY A 299 6.88 18.49 -14.35
N LEU A 300 6.28 18.39 -15.54
CA LEU A 300 7.03 18.19 -16.79
C LEU A 300 7.90 19.42 -17.14
N ASN A 301 7.46 20.64 -16.82
CA ASN A 301 8.30 21.83 -16.96
C ASN A 301 9.52 21.77 -16.03
N ILE A 302 9.34 21.37 -14.76
CA ILE A 302 10.43 21.14 -13.82
C ILE A 302 11.40 20.06 -14.34
N PHE A 303 10.87 18.94 -14.86
CA PHE A 303 11.68 17.82 -15.40
C PHE A 303 12.56 18.25 -16.59
N LYS A 304 12.11 19.18 -17.44
CA LYS A 304 12.90 19.64 -18.62
C LYS A 304 14.27 20.18 -18.24
N GLU A 305 14.43 20.76 -17.05
CA GLU A 305 15.70 21.31 -16.59
C GLU A 305 16.61 20.26 -15.96
N ASN A 306 16.04 19.27 -15.25
CA ASN A 306 16.79 18.28 -14.48
C ASN A 306 16.47 16.85 -14.91
N LYS A 307 16.75 16.49 -16.19
CA LYS A 307 16.28 15.24 -16.82
C LYS A 307 16.82 13.96 -16.20
N LEU A 308 18.11 13.92 -15.81
CA LEU A 308 18.74 12.66 -15.37
C LEU A 308 18.42 12.31 -13.94
N LEU A 309 18.60 13.22 -13.00
CA LEU A 309 18.48 12.99 -11.57
C LEU A 309 17.30 13.75 -10.91
N GLY A 310 16.55 14.54 -11.69
CA GLY A 310 15.38 15.26 -11.23
C GLY A 310 15.70 16.45 -10.34
N SER A 311 14.65 17.09 -9.83
CA SER A 311 14.73 18.28 -8.97
C SER A 311 15.02 17.99 -7.50
N GLY A 312 15.19 16.71 -7.14
CA GLY A 312 15.38 16.25 -5.77
C GLY A 312 14.10 15.64 -5.15
N PRO A 313 14.24 14.60 -4.30
CA PRO A 313 13.09 13.97 -3.66
C PRO A 313 12.31 14.96 -2.79
N LYS A 314 10.98 14.95 -2.89
CA LYS A 314 10.04 15.88 -2.21
C LYS A 314 10.19 17.35 -2.62
N SER A 315 10.88 17.67 -3.71
CA SER A 315 11.10 19.05 -4.15
C SER A 315 9.86 19.69 -4.77
N PHE A 316 9.00 18.92 -5.43
CA PHE A 316 7.84 19.47 -6.17
C PHE A 316 7.08 20.54 -5.38
N ARG A 317 6.79 20.29 -4.09
CA ARG A 317 6.06 21.21 -3.21
C ARG A 317 6.73 22.57 -2.98
N TYR A 318 8.02 22.71 -3.28
CA TYR A 318 8.78 23.95 -3.09
C TYR A 318 9.02 24.69 -4.38
N VAL A 319 9.06 23.95 -5.50
CA VAL A 319 9.41 24.55 -6.80
C VAL A 319 8.21 24.76 -7.72
N CYS A 320 7.06 24.10 -7.45
CA CYS A 320 5.90 24.14 -8.32
C CYS A 320 5.22 25.51 -8.46
N ASP A 321 5.45 26.43 -7.52
CA ASP A 321 4.90 27.78 -7.55
C ASP A 321 5.83 28.80 -8.24
N ASN A 322 7.00 28.35 -8.71
CA ASN A 322 7.91 29.21 -9.46
C ASN A 322 7.30 29.54 -10.83
N ASP A 323 7.34 30.84 -11.20
CA ASP A 323 6.79 31.38 -12.45
C ASP A 323 7.33 30.67 -13.70
N ASN A 324 8.57 30.14 -13.66
CA ASN A 324 9.17 29.39 -14.76
C ASN A 324 8.51 28.04 -15.02
N TYR A 325 7.81 27.47 -14.01
CA TYR A 325 7.26 26.12 -14.09
C TYR A 325 5.75 26.09 -14.02
N LYS A 326 5.13 26.99 -13.22
CA LYS A 326 3.69 26.99 -13.03
C LYS A 326 2.96 27.30 -14.34
N ILE A 327 1.80 26.67 -14.51
CA ILE A 327 0.93 26.88 -15.64
C ILE A 327 -0.18 27.87 -15.28
N ASN A 328 -0.65 27.80 -14.03
CA ASN A 328 -1.66 28.69 -13.46
C ASN A 328 -1.57 28.67 -11.93
N GLU A 329 -2.42 29.43 -11.26
CA GLU A 329 -2.44 29.53 -9.79
C GLU A 329 -2.77 28.20 -9.07
N MET A 330 -3.32 27.19 -9.78
CA MET A 330 -3.65 25.88 -9.24
C MET A 330 -2.61 24.80 -9.57
N SER A 331 -1.44 25.21 -10.03
CA SER A 331 -0.37 24.30 -10.48
C SER A 331 0.39 23.61 -9.35
N CYS A 332 0.25 24.10 -8.12
CA CYS A 332 1.07 23.66 -7.00
C CYS A 332 0.29 22.77 -6.01
N ASN A 333 0.94 21.73 -5.55
CA ASN A 333 0.45 20.84 -4.50
C ASN A 333 1.64 20.19 -3.77
N THR A 334 1.37 19.39 -2.75
CA THR A 334 2.41 18.65 -2.02
C THR A 334 3.12 17.57 -2.88
N HIS A 335 2.52 17.14 -4.01
CA HIS A 335 3.04 16.13 -4.94
C HIS A 335 2.16 16.04 -6.21
N VAL A 336 2.63 15.35 -7.23
CA VAL A 336 1.98 15.25 -8.56
C VAL A 336 0.87 14.19 -8.66
N HIS A 337 0.50 13.53 -7.56
CA HIS A 337 -0.53 12.50 -7.47
C HIS A 337 -0.36 11.26 -8.39
N ASN A 338 0.89 10.98 -8.83
CA ASN A 338 1.22 9.73 -9.54
C ASN A 338 2.67 9.36 -9.24
N TYR A 339 2.94 8.11 -8.84
CA TYR A 339 4.28 7.66 -8.44
C TYR A 339 5.31 7.73 -9.56
N TYR A 340 4.91 7.41 -10.80
CA TYR A 340 5.83 7.41 -11.94
C TYR A 340 6.22 8.83 -12.34
N LEU A 341 5.23 9.72 -12.41
CA LEU A 341 5.47 11.13 -12.69
C LEU A 341 6.27 11.79 -11.56
N GLN A 342 5.98 11.46 -10.31
CA GLN A 342 6.76 11.96 -9.19
C GLN A 342 8.21 11.47 -9.25
N ALA A 343 8.44 10.18 -9.55
CA ALA A 343 9.79 9.67 -9.73
C ALA A 343 10.50 10.36 -10.89
N LEU A 344 9.81 10.59 -12.01
CA LEU A 344 10.38 11.29 -13.18
C LEU A 344 10.79 12.72 -12.84
N ILE A 345 9.94 13.46 -12.14
CA ILE A 345 10.16 14.88 -11.82
C ILE A 345 11.21 15.03 -10.73
N GLU A 346 11.08 14.28 -9.64
CA GLU A 346 11.89 14.44 -8.44
C GLU A 346 13.20 13.63 -8.46
N THR A 347 13.27 12.51 -9.21
CA THR A 347 14.47 11.65 -9.30
C THR A 347 14.92 11.38 -10.74
N GLY A 348 14.35 12.09 -11.70
CA GLY A 348 14.74 12.07 -13.10
C GLY A 348 14.46 10.75 -13.82
N LEU A 349 15.04 10.59 -15.00
CA LEU A 349 14.94 9.36 -15.79
C LEU A 349 15.46 8.16 -15.03
N VAL A 350 16.50 8.30 -14.21
CA VAL A 350 17.08 7.17 -13.45
C VAL A 350 16.04 6.63 -12.44
N GLY A 351 15.37 7.50 -11.70
CA GLY A 351 14.30 7.07 -10.77
C GLY A 351 13.05 6.55 -11.47
N PHE A 352 12.69 7.14 -12.59
CA PHE A 352 11.59 6.66 -13.42
C PHE A 352 11.83 5.23 -13.94
N VAL A 353 13.04 4.98 -14.48
CA VAL A 353 13.43 3.63 -14.90
C VAL A 353 13.46 2.66 -13.73
N PHE A 354 13.95 3.09 -12.57
CA PHE A 354 13.99 2.25 -11.36
C PHE A 354 12.57 1.77 -10.94
N ILE A 355 11.56 2.65 -10.92
CA ILE A 355 10.19 2.27 -10.57
C ILE A 355 9.56 1.37 -11.65
N ILE A 356 9.82 1.64 -12.94
CA ILE A 356 9.37 0.78 -14.05
C ILE A 356 9.97 -0.63 -13.92
N LEU A 357 11.27 -0.75 -13.71
CA LEU A 357 11.93 -2.05 -13.55
C LEU A 357 11.40 -2.80 -12.32
N THR A 358 11.11 -2.08 -11.23
CA THR A 358 10.47 -2.66 -10.04
C THR A 358 9.09 -3.22 -10.39
N TYR A 359 8.27 -2.48 -11.12
CA TYR A 359 6.94 -2.94 -11.53
C TYR A 359 7.00 -4.12 -12.51
N LEU A 360 7.89 -4.07 -13.49
CA LEU A 360 8.12 -5.18 -14.42
C LEU A 360 8.60 -6.45 -13.71
N TYR A 361 9.43 -6.31 -12.66
CA TYR A 361 9.83 -7.45 -11.82
C TYR A 361 8.62 -8.06 -11.09
N ILE A 362 7.69 -7.25 -10.58
CA ILE A 362 6.45 -7.73 -9.95
C ILE A 362 5.61 -8.50 -10.97
N ILE A 363 5.43 -7.97 -12.18
CA ILE A 363 4.72 -8.64 -13.28
C ILE A 363 5.41 -9.96 -13.63
N TYR A 364 6.72 -9.97 -13.82
CA TYR A 364 7.50 -11.18 -14.11
C TYR A 364 7.30 -12.26 -13.04
N ARG A 365 7.39 -11.90 -11.75
CA ARG A 365 7.17 -12.84 -10.63
C ARG A 365 5.74 -13.37 -10.62
N SER A 366 4.76 -12.53 -10.90
CA SER A 366 3.35 -12.88 -11.00
C SER A 366 3.12 -13.87 -12.14
N LEU A 367 3.61 -13.59 -13.34
CA LEU A 367 3.55 -14.50 -14.49
C LEU A 367 4.24 -15.82 -14.23
N LYS A 368 5.40 -15.82 -13.57
CA LYS A 368 6.10 -17.06 -13.18
C LYS A 368 5.27 -17.93 -12.23
N ASN A 369 4.59 -17.32 -11.26
CA ASN A 369 3.69 -18.05 -10.35
C ASN A 369 2.43 -18.53 -11.09
N PHE A 370 1.89 -17.74 -12.01
CA PHE A 370 0.75 -18.12 -12.85
C PHE A 370 1.08 -19.33 -13.75
N ILE A 371 2.22 -19.32 -14.42
CA ILE A 371 2.68 -20.47 -15.23
C ILE A 371 2.87 -21.73 -14.36
N LYS A 372 3.41 -21.59 -13.14
CA LYS A 372 3.51 -22.71 -12.21
C LYS A 372 2.14 -23.27 -11.85
N MET A 373 1.16 -22.40 -11.58
CA MET A 373 -0.22 -22.80 -11.28
C MET A 373 -0.84 -23.56 -12.46
N LEU A 374 -0.70 -23.05 -13.70
CA LEU A 374 -1.22 -23.71 -14.90
C LEU A 374 -0.61 -25.10 -15.09
N LYS A 375 0.70 -25.25 -14.81
CA LYS A 375 1.43 -26.54 -14.90
C LYS A 375 1.21 -27.45 -13.68
N GLY A 376 0.28 -27.14 -12.78
CA GLY A 376 0.05 -27.91 -11.54
C GLY A 376 1.25 -27.94 -10.58
N LYS A 377 2.26 -27.06 -10.77
CA LYS A 377 3.43 -26.97 -9.90
C LYS A 377 3.12 -26.12 -8.68
N PHE A 378 3.83 -26.41 -7.60
CA PHE A 378 3.66 -25.67 -6.35
C PHE A 378 4.07 -24.19 -6.49
N PHE A 379 3.22 -23.29 -6.03
CA PHE A 379 3.48 -21.86 -5.87
C PHE A 379 3.02 -21.37 -4.47
N SER A 380 3.52 -20.25 -4.03
CA SER A 380 3.16 -19.70 -2.71
C SER A 380 1.99 -18.73 -2.84
N ILE A 381 0.87 -19.06 -2.20
CA ILE A 381 -0.31 -18.18 -2.15
C ILE A 381 0.02 -16.87 -1.43
N THR A 382 0.77 -16.91 -0.33
CA THR A 382 1.20 -15.71 0.40
C THR A 382 2.09 -14.79 -0.46
N GLU A 383 2.98 -15.37 -1.29
CA GLU A 383 3.75 -14.60 -2.26
C GLU A 383 2.83 -13.93 -3.30
N VAL A 384 1.85 -14.66 -3.83
CA VAL A 384 0.87 -14.12 -4.79
C VAL A 384 0.06 -12.98 -4.18
N ILE A 385 -0.38 -13.12 -2.92
CA ILE A 385 -1.12 -12.06 -2.22
C ILE A 385 -0.28 -10.79 -2.12
N ILE A 386 0.98 -10.89 -1.73
CA ILE A 386 1.87 -9.73 -1.58
C ILE A 386 2.23 -9.13 -2.95
N LEU A 387 2.45 -9.96 -3.98
CA LEU A 387 2.65 -9.46 -5.35
C LEU A 387 1.41 -8.73 -5.87
N GLY A 388 0.20 -9.20 -5.56
CA GLY A 388 -1.05 -8.52 -5.90
C GLY A 388 -1.19 -7.16 -5.22
N PHE A 389 -0.72 -7.03 -3.97
CA PHE A 389 -0.62 -5.73 -3.30
C PHE A 389 0.26 -4.77 -4.11
N TYR A 390 1.50 -5.16 -4.46
CA TYR A 390 2.40 -4.27 -5.20
C TYR A 390 1.95 -4.04 -6.64
N PHE A 391 1.35 -5.03 -7.30
CA PHE A 391 0.75 -4.87 -8.62
C PHE A 391 -0.28 -3.74 -8.64
N THR A 392 -1.11 -3.66 -7.61
CA THR A 392 -2.15 -2.62 -7.52
C THR A 392 -1.63 -1.30 -6.98
N GLN A 393 -0.77 -1.30 -5.95
CA GLN A 393 -0.25 -0.05 -5.38
C GLN A 393 0.69 0.70 -6.34
N LEU A 394 1.37 -0.02 -7.23
CA LEU A 394 2.22 0.55 -8.27
C LEU A 394 1.53 0.58 -9.65
N TRP A 395 0.20 0.53 -9.70
CA TRP A 395 -0.52 0.65 -10.97
C TRP A 395 -0.30 2.03 -11.60
N PRO A 396 0.23 2.11 -12.85
CA PRO A 396 0.72 3.38 -13.40
C PRO A 396 -0.37 4.41 -13.70
N LEU A 397 -1.59 3.96 -14.02
CA LEU A 397 -2.70 4.81 -14.45
C LEU A 397 -3.61 5.23 -13.29
N MET A 398 -3.06 5.42 -12.08
CA MET A 398 -3.87 5.75 -10.91
C MET A 398 -3.32 6.94 -10.15
N GLN A 399 -4.24 7.70 -9.56
CA GLN A 399 -3.88 8.73 -8.59
C GLN A 399 -3.34 8.09 -7.32
N THR A 400 -2.22 8.60 -6.83
CA THR A 400 -1.55 8.10 -5.62
C THR A 400 -1.17 9.26 -4.71
N GLY A 401 -0.92 8.97 -3.43
CA GLY A 401 -0.22 9.90 -2.55
C GLY A 401 1.27 10.03 -2.95
N SER A 402 2.04 10.82 -2.22
CA SER A 402 3.48 10.90 -2.46
C SER A 402 4.19 9.60 -2.11
N ILE A 403 5.04 9.08 -3.03
CA ILE A 403 5.85 7.88 -2.80
C ILE A 403 6.89 8.09 -1.67
N PHE A 404 7.35 9.32 -1.49
CA PHE A 404 8.34 9.69 -0.46
C PHE A 404 7.72 10.17 0.85
N ASN A 405 6.38 10.17 0.97
CA ASN A 405 5.71 10.47 2.23
C ASN A 405 5.95 9.36 3.25
N ASN A 406 6.22 9.73 4.49
CA ASN A 406 6.55 8.78 5.56
C ASN A 406 5.47 7.74 5.79
N TRP A 407 4.20 8.16 5.85
CA TRP A 407 3.07 7.25 6.03
C TRP A 407 2.98 6.23 4.89
N ASN A 408 3.05 6.70 3.63
CA ASN A 408 3.05 5.82 2.46
C ASN A 408 4.27 4.88 2.45
N SER A 409 5.46 5.36 2.80
CA SER A 409 6.66 4.54 2.89
C SER A 409 6.50 3.42 3.92
N ILE A 410 5.97 3.72 5.13
CA ILE A 410 5.72 2.69 6.16
C ILE A 410 4.77 1.62 5.63
N VAL A 411 3.66 2.03 5.01
CA VAL A 411 2.64 1.11 4.48
C VAL A 411 3.18 0.29 3.30
N LEU A 412 3.97 0.90 2.41
CA LEU A 412 4.54 0.21 1.25
C LEU A 412 5.67 -0.76 1.65
N PHE A 413 6.47 -0.43 2.65
CA PHE A 413 7.56 -1.31 3.09
C PHE A 413 7.10 -2.43 4.03
N LEU A 414 5.99 -2.28 4.75
CA LEU A 414 5.48 -3.29 5.68
C LEU A 414 5.32 -4.69 5.04
N PRO A 415 4.67 -4.86 3.87
CA PRO A 415 4.48 -6.18 3.27
C PRO A 415 5.78 -6.88 2.87
N ILE A 416 6.88 -6.13 2.66
CA ILE A 416 8.19 -6.71 2.34
C ILE A 416 8.70 -7.58 3.50
N ALA A 417 8.55 -7.12 4.74
CA ALA A 417 8.95 -7.91 5.91
C ALA A 417 8.22 -9.24 5.98
N PHE A 418 6.91 -9.25 5.69
CA PHE A 418 6.09 -10.46 5.63
C PHE A 418 6.48 -11.33 4.43
N PHE A 419 6.76 -10.75 3.26
CA PHE A 419 7.25 -11.49 2.09
C PHE A 419 8.55 -12.25 2.40
N LEU A 420 9.51 -11.59 3.02
CA LEU A 420 10.78 -12.20 3.41
C LEU A 420 10.58 -13.29 4.45
N PHE A 421 9.71 -13.08 5.44
CA PHE A 421 9.37 -14.06 6.47
C PHE A 421 8.77 -15.35 5.87
N PHE A 422 7.76 -15.23 4.99
CA PHE A 422 7.11 -16.39 4.37
C PHE A 422 8.00 -17.11 3.36
N LYS A 423 8.86 -16.37 2.65
CA LYS A 423 9.86 -16.95 1.73
C LYS A 423 10.81 -17.88 2.48
N GLU A 424 11.29 -17.47 3.64
CA GLU A 424 12.23 -18.25 4.45
C GLU A 424 11.57 -19.48 5.10
N LYS A 425 10.36 -19.32 5.66
CA LYS A 425 9.57 -20.41 6.23
C LYS A 425 9.32 -21.52 5.20
N LYS A 426 9.07 -21.14 3.94
CA LYS A 426 8.93 -22.08 2.83
C LYS A 426 10.22 -22.84 2.54
N MET A 427 11.37 -22.18 2.52
CA MET A 427 12.66 -22.87 2.27
C MET A 427 12.96 -23.90 3.35
N LYS A 428 12.68 -23.59 4.62
CA LYS A 428 12.84 -24.55 5.73
C LYS A 428 11.95 -25.78 5.56
N SER A 429 10.69 -25.62 5.18
CA SER A 429 9.77 -26.74 4.95
C SER A 429 10.21 -27.66 3.81
N ILE A 430 10.74 -27.10 2.72
CA ILE A 430 11.27 -27.89 1.58
C ILE A 430 12.52 -28.69 1.97
N ASN A 431 13.40 -28.11 2.80
CA ASN A 431 14.61 -28.79 3.26
C ASN A 431 14.32 -29.94 4.25
N LEU A 432 13.22 -29.85 5.02
CA LEU A 432 12.78 -30.93 5.90
C LEU A 432 12.16 -32.12 5.13
N VAL A 433 11.67 -31.90 3.92
CA VAL A 433 11.03 -32.94 3.08
C VAL A 433 12.05 -33.66 2.16
N LYS A 434 13.27 -33.15 2.01
CA LYS A 434 14.32 -33.92 1.30
C LYS A 434 14.83 -35.02 2.22
N PRO A 435 14.58 -36.34 1.92
CA PRO A 435 15.15 -37.41 2.70
C PRO A 435 16.69 -37.28 2.63
N SER A 436 17.32 -37.33 3.79
CA SER A 436 18.75 -37.55 3.85
C SER A 436 19.05 -38.83 3.06
N LYS A 437 19.79 -38.72 1.95
CA LYS A 437 20.41 -39.92 1.36
C LYS A 437 21.37 -40.47 2.42
N LYS A 438 20.84 -41.38 3.27
CA LYS A 438 21.71 -42.25 4.06
C LYS A 438 22.50 -43.05 3.04
N LYS A 439 23.80 -42.81 2.99
CA LYS A 439 24.76 -43.70 2.41
C LYS A 439 24.58 -45.06 3.10
N ASN A 440 24.06 -46.02 2.39
CA ASN A 440 24.23 -47.42 2.78
C ASN A 440 25.72 -47.73 2.70
N ILE A 441 26.37 -47.70 3.83
CA ILE A 441 27.68 -48.35 4.01
C ILE A 441 27.33 -49.80 4.22
N LEU A 442 27.51 -50.58 3.18
CA LEU A 442 27.60 -52.03 3.31
C LEU A 442 28.84 -52.31 4.17
N CYS A 443 28.62 -52.85 5.37
CA CYS A 443 29.65 -53.60 6.11
C CYS A 443 29.47 -55.08 5.79
N PHE A 444 30.54 -55.67 5.28
CA PHE A 444 30.76 -57.10 5.29
C PHE A 444 30.84 -57.64 6.71
#